data_055df3ef119d704fd3264283ef3c6bbe
#
_entry.id   055df3ef119d704fd3264283ef3c6bbe
#
_cell.length_a   1.000
_cell.length_b   1.000
_cell.length_c   1.000
_cell.angle_alpha   90.00
_cell.angle_beta   90.00
_cell.angle_gamma   90.00
#
_symmetry.space_group_name_H-M   'P 1'
#
loop_
_entity.id
_entity.type
_entity.pdbx_description
1 polymer ?
#
loop_
_entity_poly.entity_id
_entity_poly.type
_entity_poly.pdbx_seq_one_letter_code
_entity_poly.pdbx_strand_id
1 'polypeptide(L)'
;MRNAMIIDGKDNVAVAIEPIAKGDTVTYAANGQDVSLTAAQDIIIYHKIAIRDIPKGEPVVKYGEHIGIASQDIRTGEHVHVHNVEGHRENLEEKV
;
A
#
# COMPACT_ATOMS: atom_id res chain seq x y z
N MET A 1 -15.61 -5.96 9.30
CA MET A 1 -15.69 -4.54 9.08
C MET A 1 -14.47 -4.04 8.35
N ARG A 2 -14.66 -3.27 7.29
CA ARG A 2 -13.55 -2.83 6.47
C ARG A 2 -12.86 -1.64 7.11
N ASN A 3 -11.54 -1.68 7.19
CA ASN A 3 -10.76 -0.59 7.74
C ASN A 3 -9.69 -0.10 6.76
N ALA A 4 -9.75 -0.59 5.54
CA ALA A 4 -8.87 -0.14 4.47
C ALA A 4 -9.63 -0.21 3.15
N MET A 5 -9.11 0.45 2.12
CA MET A 5 -9.80 0.43 0.83
C MET A 5 -8.81 0.42 -0.32
N ILE A 6 -9.20 -0.21 -1.41
CA ILE A 6 -8.53 -0.11 -2.68
C ILE A 6 -9.55 0.38 -3.69
N ILE A 7 -9.09 0.91 -4.80
CA ILE A 7 -9.98 1.40 -5.84
C ILE A 7 -9.89 0.52 -7.09
N ASP A 8 -8.69 0.06 -7.41
CA ASP A 8 -8.47 -0.66 -8.65
C ASP A 8 -7.91 -2.04 -8.34
N GLY A 9 -8.30 -3.03 -9.10
CA GLY A 9 -7.79 -4.40 -8.89
C GLY A 9 -6.29 -4.53 -9.06
N LYS A 10 -5.64 -3.55 -9.69
CA LYS A 10 -4.20 -3.58 -9.86
C LYS A 10 -3.46 -3.01 -8.66
N ASP A 11 -4.16 -2.46 -7.69
CA ASP A 11 -3.52 -1.86 -6.53
C ASP A 11 -2.76 -2.92 -5.75
N ASN A 12 -1.56 -2.58 -5.31
CA ASN A 12 -0.79 -3.46 -4.42
C ASN A 12 -0.67 -2.84 -3.03
N VAL A 13 -1.32 -1.71 -2.81
CA VAL A 13 -1.45 -1.14 -1.49
C VAL A 13 -2.90 -0.76 -1.27
N ALA A 14 -3.33 -0.75 -0.01
CA ALA A 14 -4.63 -0.25 0.38
C ALA A 14 -4.40 0.97 1.26
N VAL A 15 -5.39 1.83 1.37
CA VAL A 15 -5.30 3.02 2.21
C VAL A 15 -6.09 2.74 3.48
N ALA A 16 -5.47 2.94 4.62
CA ALA A 16 -6.14 2.75 5.91
C ALA A 16 -7.15 3.86 6.10
N ILE A 17 -8.39 3.51 6.42
CA ILE A 17 -9.43 4.52 6.65
C ILE A 17 -9.70 4.70 8.14
N GLU A 18 -8.90 4.06 8.96
CA GLU A 18 -8.88 4.28 10.40
C GLU A 18 -7.51 3.82 10.89
N PRO A 19 -7.08 4.20 12.07
CA PRO A 19 -5.77 3.75 12.57
C PRO A 19 -5.77 2.24 12.72
N ILE A 20 -4.69 1.61 12.33
CA ILE A 20 -4.54 0.15 12.40
C ILE A 20 -3.29 -0.14 13.22
N ALA A 21 -3.41 -1.00 14.19
CA ALA A 21 -2.27 -1.36 15.03
C ALA A 21 -1.62 -2.64 14.52
N LYS A 22 -0.35 -2.78 14.75
CA LYS A 22 0.37 -4.00 14.42
C LYS A 22 -0.38 -5.18 15.00
N GLY A 23 -0.60 -6.19 14.20
CA GLY A 23 -1.32 -7.39 14.63
C GLY A 23 -2.82 -7.34 14.36
N ASP A 24 -3.37 -6.17 14.04
CA ASP A 24 -4.80 -6.06 13.75
C ASP A 24 -5.10 -6.68 12.40
N THR A 25 -6.33 -7.10 12.23
CA THR A 25 -6.79 -7.59 10.94
C THR A 25 -7.13 -6.40 10.06
N VAL A 26 -6.61 -6.40 8.86
CA VAL A 26 -6.91 -5.39 7.86
C VAL A 26 -7.89 -6.00 6.87
N THR A 27 -9.02 -5.37 6.66
CA THR A 27 -10.04 -5.89 5.75
C THR A 27 -10.40 -4.84 4.71
N TYR A 28 -10.39 -5.22 3.45
CA TYR A 28 -10.75 -4.35 2.36
C TYR A 28 -11.57 -5.13 1.35
N ALA A 29 -12.27 -4.44 0.48
CA ALA A 29 -13.10 -5.08 -0.53
C ALA A 29 -12.36 -5.16 -1.84
N ALA A 30 -12.36 -6.32 -2.48
CA ALA A 30 -11.78 -6.51 -3.79
C ALA A 30 -12.72 -7.39 -4.59
N ASN A 31 -13.13 -6.92 -5.75
CA ASN A 31 -14.03 -7.68 -6.63
C ASN A 31 -15.29 -8.12 -5.89
N GLY A 32 -15.82 -7.24 -5.05
CA GLY A 32 -17.08 -7.52 -4.35
C GLY A 32 -16.93 -8.43 -3.15
N GLN A 33 -15.72 -8.81 -2.80
CA GLN A 33 -15.50 -9.71 -1.67
C GLN A 33 -14.56 -9.07 -0.67
N ASP A 34 -14.72 -9.44 0.60
CA ASP A 34 -13.82 -8.94 1.64
C ASP A 34 -12.55 -9.80 1.62
N VAL A 35 -11.41 -9.12 1.67
CA VAL A 35 -10.11 -9.76 1.75
C VAL A 35 -9.47 -9.28 3.03
N SER A 36 -8.83 -10.16 3.77
CA SER A 36 -8.21 -9.80 5.04
C SER A 36 -6.75 -10.19 5.09
N LEU A 37 -5.97 -9.40 5.81
CA LEU A 37 -4.59 -9.72 6.07
C LEU A 37 -4.24 -9.18 7.45
N THR A 38 -3.07 -9.47 7.96
CA THR A 38 -2.65 -9.01 9.28
C THR A 38 -1.66 -7.87 9.12
N ALA A 39 -1.87 -6.78 9.84
CA ALA A 39 -0.95 -5.66 9.79
C ALA A 39 0.38 -6.06 10.45
N ALA A 40 1.47 -5.85 9.75
CA ALA A 40 2.79 -6.16 10.27
C ALA A 40 3.36 -5.01 11.09
N GLN A 41 2.77 -3.83 10.95
CA GLN A 41 3.24 -2.62 11.61
C GLN A 41 2.04 -1.74 11.89
N ASP A 42 2.22 -0.71 12.72
CA ASP A 42 1.17 0.28 12.95
C ASP A 42 1.01 1.10 11.68
N ILE A 43 -0.23 1.37 11.30
CA ILE A 43 -0.53 2.16 10.11
C ILE A 43 -1.37 3.36 10.53
N ILE A 44 -0.87 4.54 10.26
CA ILE A 44 -1.59 5.78 10.57
C ILE A 44 -2.74 5.92 9.59
N ILE A 45 -3.84 6.49 10.04
CA ILE A 45 -5.01 6.68 9.18
C ILE A 45 -4.60 7.42 7.90
N TYR A 46 -5.12 6.97 6.78
CA TYR A 46 -4.88 7.48 5.43
C TYR A 46 -3.50 7.15 4.87
N HIS A 47 -2.70 6.40 5.61
CA HIS A 47 -1.44 5.90 5.06
C HIS A 47 -1.70 4.56 4.36
N LYS A 48 -0.71 4.11 3.61
CA LYS A 48 -0.84 2.91 2.79
C LYS A 48 -0.30 1.68 3.50
N ILE A 49 -0.93 0.55 3.22
CA ILE A 49 -0.46 -0.73 3.74
C ILE A 49 -0.31 -1.67 2.55
N ALA A 50 0.75 -2.45 2.51
CA ALA A 50 0.97 -3.39 1.40
C ALA A 50 -0.02 -4.53 1.49
N ILE A 51 -0.74 -4.81 0.41
CA ILE A 51 -1.68 -5.92 0.37
C ILE A 51 -1.10 -7.12 -0.36
N ARG A 52 0.12 -6.98 -0.89
CA ARG A 52 0.89 -8.09 -1.42
C ARG A 52 2.35 -7.68 -1.30
N ASP A 53 3.26 -8.64 -1.46
CA ASP A 53 4.68 -8.34 -1.38
C ASP A 53 5.08 -7.49 -2.57
N ILE A 54 5.88 -6.47 -2.33
CA ILE A 54 6.37 -5.57 -3.38
C ILE A 54 7.89 -5.60 -3.31
N PRO A 55 8.54 -6.34 -4.19
CA PRO A 55 10.00 -6.42 -4.18
C PRO A 55 10.64 -5.07 -4.51
N LYS A 56 11.84 -4.85 -4.01
CA LYS A 56 12.59 -3.63 -4.33
C LYS A 56 12.64 -3.44 -5.83
N GLY A 57 12.39 -2.23 -6.27
CA GLY A 57 12.40 -1.87 -7.69
C GLY A 57 11.07 -2.02 -8.39
N GLU A 58 10.09 -2.65 -7.74
CA GLU A 58 8.79 -2.80 -8.35
C GLU A 58 7.92 -1.59 -8.09
N PRO A 59 6.98 -1.28 -8.97
CA PRO A 59 6.15 -0.09 -8.78
C PRO A 59 5.14 -0.28 -7.65
N VAL A 60 4.88 0.78 -6.93
CA VAL A 60 3.80 0.83 -5.95
C VAL A 60 2.59 1.37 -6.69
N VAL A 61 1.49 0.65 -6.66
CA VAL A 61 0.28 0.98 -7.43
C VAL A 61 -0.85 1.30 -6.48
N LYS A 62 -1.41 2.51 -6.62
CA LYS A 62 -2.50 2.97 -5.81
C LYS A 62 -3.52 3.58 -6.75
N TYR A 63 -4.77 3.13 -6.65
CA TYR A 63 -5.87 3.61 -7.50
C TYR A 63 -5.53 3.42 -8.99
N GLY A 64 -4.84 2.33 -9.29
CA GLY A 64 -4.50 1.99 -10.66
C GLY A 64 -3.30 2.76 -11.20
N GLU A 65 -2.69 3.64 -10.39
CA GLU A 65 -1.59 4.47 -10.85
C GLU A 65 -0.28 4.09 -10.18
N HIS A 66 0.81 4.16 -10.92
CA HIS A 66 2.13 3.94 -10.34
C HIS A 66 2.51 5.23 -9.60
N ILE A 67 2.60 5.15 -8.29
CA ILE A 67 2.89 6.33 -7.48
C ILE A 67 4.32 6.39 -7.01
N GLY A 68 5.11 5.36 -7.27
CA GLY A 68 6.51 5.32 -6.88
C GLY A 68 7.07 3.94 -7.10
N ILE A 69 8.27 3.73 -6.65
CA ILE A 69 8.97 2.46 -6.78
C ILE A 69 9.45 2.06 -5.39
N ALA A 70 9.30 0.79 -5.05
CA ALA A 70 9.75 0.29 -3.75
C ALA A 70 11.26 0.46 -3.65
N SER A 71 11.74 1.15 -2.62
CA SER A 71 13.15 1.37 -2.43
C SER A 71 13.78 0.21 -1.64
N GLN A 72 12.97 -0.71 -1.18
CA GLN A 72 13.42 -1.90 -0.49
C GLN A 72 12.30 -2.91 -0.60
N ASP A 73 12.54 -4.15 -0.24
CA ASP A 73 11.49 -5.15 -0.26
C ASP A 73 10.42 -4.77 0.74
N ILE A 74 9.15 -4.82 0.33
CA ILE A 74 8.03 -4.51 1.19
C ILE A 74 7.20 -5.78 1.28
N ARG A 75 6.88 -6.20 2.51
CA ARG A 75 6.11 -7.40 2.71
C ARG A 75 4.67 -7.06 2.96
N THR A 76 3.77 -7.98 2.64
CA THR A 76 2.34 -7.84 2.90
C THR A 76 2.12 -7.46 4.35
N GLY A 77 1.30 -6.43 4.56
CA GLY A 77 0.99 -5.96 5.91
C GLY A 77 1.88 -4.84 6.41
N GLU A 78 2.93 -4.50 5.67
CA GLU A 78 3.82 -3.45 6.11
C GLU A 78 3.32 -2.08 5.70
N HIS A 79 3.70 -1.08 6.48
CA HIS A 79 3.37 0.32 6.23
C HIS A 79 4.16 0.80 5.01
N VAL A 80 3.49 1.40 4.06
CA VAL A 80 4.11 1.88 2.83
C VAL A 80 4.03 3.41 2.84
N HIS A 81 5.17 4.05 2.86
CA HIS A 81 5.22 5.50 2.90
C HIS A 81 6.59 5.95 2.39
N VAL A 82 6.98 7.18 2.67
CA VAL A 82 8.21 7.73 2.11
C VAL A 82 9.47 6.97 2.50
N HIS A 83 9.43 6.22 3.59
CA HIS A 83 10.61 5.48 4.05
C HIS A 83 10.94 4.30 3.14
N ASN A 84 9.99 3.78 2.40
CA ASN A 84 10.23 2.60 1.56
C ASN A 84 9.73 2.78 0.11
N VAL A 85 9.39 4.01 -0.28
CA VAL A 85 8.96 4.30 -1.65
C VAL A 85 9.74 5.49 -2.16
N GLU A 86 10.36 5.34 -3.34
CA GLU A 86 11.06 6.43 -3.97
C GLU A 86 10.15 7.08 -4.97
N GLY A 87 10.36 8.34 -5.20
CA GLY A 87 9.58 9.06 -6.16
C GLY A 87 9.83 8.56 -7.55
N HIS A 88 8.76 8.09 -8.16
CA HIS A 88 8.84 7.62 -9.48
C HIS A 88 9.24 8.73 -10.38
N ARG A 89 8.87 9.92 -10.13
CA ARG A 89 9.06 10.94 -10.96
C ARG A 89 10.33 11.59 -10.87
N GLU A 90 11.16 11.25 -10.02
CA GLU A 90 12.34 11.81 -10.04
C GLU A 90 12.96 11.56 -11.26
N ASN A 91 12.58 10.52 -11.85
CA ASN A 91 13.15 10.20 -13.07
C ASN A 91 12.53 10.95 -14.13
N LEU A 92 11.42 11.45 -13.87
CA LEU A 92 10.77 12.08 -14.87
C LEU A 92 10.75 13.41 -14.60
N GLU A 93 10.89 13.75 -13.55
CA GLU A 93 10.67 14.97 -13.25
C GLU A 93 11.56 15.71 -13.56
N GLU A 94 12.30 15.27 -13.72
CA GLU A 94 13.13 15.91 -13.99
C GLU A 94 12.62 16.37 -15.02
N LYS A 95 11.78 16.04 -15.23
CA LYS A 95 11.21 16.38 -16.07
C LYS A 95 10.24 17.00 -15.68
N VAL A 96 10.05 17.12 -14.87
CA VAL A 96 9.08 17.57 -14.47
C VAL A 96 8.99 18.54 -14.34
#